data_2ee5b78465dca44ae4458aaddc8572df
#
_entry.id   2ee5b78465dca44ae4458aaddc8572df
#
_cell.length_a   1.000
_cell.length_b   1.000
_cell.length_c   1.000
_cell.angle_alpha   90.00
_cell.angle_beta   90.00
_cell.angle_gamma   90.00
#
_symmetry.space_group_name_H-M   'P 1'
#
loop_
_entity.id
_entity.type
_entity.pdbx_description
1 polymer ?
#
loop_
_entity_poly.entity_id
_entity_poly.type
_entity_poly.pdbx_seq_one_letter_code
_entity_poly.pdbx_strand_id
1 'polypeptide(L)'
;ANVYDGSSPATHTVVVGYDTLEERDAAVTQRNASKGWVDFQQTVVGVSDLVNTSMAVEAFREGSGWAGHGALSATLMTVTDPAEYAGAFSRLVDRLDNPGSIRLMQMPFGGEGVTHVVLFSAPDSAVLTTFLTEMTASKVYQDFVDDVEDIRTIQTVNLYRRVVTFGD
;
A
#
# COMPACT_ATOMS: atom_id res chain seq x y z
N ALA A 1 -1.70 0.59 -10.94
CA ALA A 1 -0.26 0.95 -10.81
C ALA A 1 0.58 -0.15 -11.44
N ASN A 2 1.70 0.21 -12.05
CA ASN A 2 2.68 -0.77 -12.51
C ASN A 2 3.70 -1.02 -11.40
N VAL A 3 4.12 -2.27 -11.22
CA VAL A 3 5.26 -2.63 -10.38
C VAL A 3 6.53 -2.29 -11.15
N TYR A 4 7.39 -1.46 -10.57
CA TYR A 4 8.66 -1.09 -11.17
C TYR A 4 9.78 -2.04 -10.82
N ASP A 5 9.76 -2.43 -9.52
CA ASP A 5 10.79 -3.25 -8.94
C ASP A 5 10.19 -3.98 -7.72
N GLY A 6 10.65 -5.19 -7.47
CA GLY A 6 10.16 -6.03 -6.40
C GLY A 6 10.08 -7.50 -6.81
N SER A 7 9.77 -8.36 -5.84
CA SER A 7 9.68 -9.81 -6.04
C SER A 7 8.28 -10.30 -6.44
N SER A 8 7.29 -9.40 -6.55
CA SER A 8 5.93 -9.77 -6.94
C SER A 8 5.87 -10.19 -8.41
N PRO A 9 5.21 -11.30 -8.74
CA PRO A 9 4.94 -11.67 -10.13
C PRO A 9 3.89 -10.77 -10.80
N ALA A 10 3.14 -9.97 -10.03
CA ALA A 10 2.13 -9.07 -10.55
C ALA A 10 2.76 -7.85 -11.23
N THR A 11 2.38 -7.60 -12.47
CA THR A 11 2.83 -6.43 -13.26
C THR A 11 1.97 -5.19 -12.99
N HIS A 12 0.74 -5.38 -12.53
CA HIS A 12 -0.22 -4.30 -12.27
C HIS A 12 -0.94 -4.57 -10.95
N THR A 13 -1.21 -3.50 -10.21
CA THR A 13 -2.04 -3.53 -9.00
C THR A 13 -3.19 -2.54 -9.18
N VAL A 14 -4.41 -3.01 -8.92
CA VAL A 14 -5.60 -2.15 -8.86
C VAL A 14 -5.97 -2.00 -7.38
N VAL A 15 -6.03 -0.76 -6.92
CA VAL A 15 -6.47 -0.43 -5.56
C VAL A 15 -7.80 0.29 -5.66
N VAL A 16 -8.79 -0.19 -4.92
CA VAL A 16 -10.11 0.44 -4.79
C VAL A 16 -10.30 0.81 -3.33
N GLY A 17 -10.53 2.09 -3.06
CA GLY A 17 -10.80 2.62 -1.72
C GLY A 17 -12.30 2.76 -1.46
N TYR A 18 -12.69 2.53 -0.22
CA TYR A 18 -14.03 2.77 0.31
C TYR A 18 -13.89 3.37 1.72
N ASP A 19 -14.78 4.26 2.09
CA ASP A 19 -14.75 4.88 3.42
C ASP A 19 -15.28 3.92 4.50
N THR A 20 -16.23 3.04 4.13
CA THR A 20 -16.82 2.06 5.05
C THR A 20 -16.96 0.67 4.40
N LEU A 21 -17.16 -0.35 5.22
CA LEU A 21 -17.46 -1.71 4.74
C LEU A 21 -18.84 -1.78 4.07
N GLU A 22 -19.81 -1.02 4.56
CA GLU A 22 -21.15 -0.93 3.96
C GLU A 22 -21.10 -0.35 2.56
N GLU A 23 -20.32 0.70 2.35
CA GLU A 23 -20.10 1.30 1.03
C GLU A 23 -19.44 0.29 0.08
N ARG A 24 -18.40 -0.40 0.55
CA ARG A 24 -17.75 -1.47 -0.21
C ARG A 24 -18.74 -2.55 -0.65
N ASP A 25 -19.56 -3.04 0.26
CA ASP A 25 -20.50 -4.14 -0.02
C ASP A 25 -21.61 -3.70 -0.97
N ALA A 26 -22.08 -2.45 -0.84
CA ALA A 26 -23.02 -1.85 -1.79
C ALA A 26 -22.38 -1.72 -3.19
N ALA A 27 -21.16 -1.21 -3.28
CA ALA A 27 -20.43 -1.06 -4.54
C ALA A 27 -20.12 -2.41 -5.20
N VAL A 28 -19.74 -3.43 -4.43
CA VAL A 28 -19.52 -4.80 -4.93
C VAL A 28 -20.82 -5.39 -5.48
N THR A 29 -21.93 -5.20 -4.77
CA THR A 29 -23.25 -5.67 -5.20
C THR A 29 -23.67 -4.98 -6.51
N GLN A 30 -23.57 -3.66 -6.59
CA GLN A 30 -23.89 -2.89 -7.80
C GLN A 30 -22.99 -3.29 -8.98
N ARG A 31 -21.70 -3.43 -8.74
CA ARG A 31 -20.73 -3.84 -9.76
C ARG A 31 -21.08 -5.21 -10.33
N ASN A 32 -21.37 -6.19 -9.47
CA ASN A 32 -21.68 -7.56 -9.88
C ASN A 32 -23.02 -7.67 -10.66
N ALA A 33 -23.94 -6.75 -10.43
CA ALA A 33 -25.17 -6.63 -11.20
C ALA A 33 -24.99 -5.86 -12.52
N SER A 34 -23.84 -5.23 -12.75
CA SER A 34 -23.60 -4.38 -13.91
C SER A 34 -23.20 -5.20 -15.15
N LYS A 35 -23.95 -5.02 -16.25
CA LYS A 35 -23.54 -5.59 -17.56
C LYS A 35 -22.14 -5.12 -17.97
N GLY A 36 -21.81 -3.84 -17.75
CA GLY A 36 -20.49 -3.31 -18.08
C GLY A 36 -19.36 -3.99 -17.33
N TRP A 37 -19.59 -4.41 -16.09
CA TRP A 37 -18.60 -5.20 -15.34
C TRP A 37 -18.42 -6.59 -15.93
N VAL A 38 -19.51 -7.26 -16.31
CA VAL A 38 -19.44 -8.57 -16.95
C VAL A 38 -18.69 -8.50 -18.29
N ASP A 39 -18.99 -7.51 -19.12
CA ASP A 39 -18.31 -7.27 -20.40
C ASP A 39 -16.82 -6.97 -20.20
N PHE A 40 -16.47 -6.16 -19.17
CA PHE A 40 -15.09 -5.89 -18.78
C PHE A 40 -14.35 -7.17 -18.38
N GLN A 41 -14.95 -8.00 -17.48
CA GLN A 41 -14.33 -9.25 -17.05
C GLN A 41 -14.05 -10.17 -18.24
N GLN A 42 -14.98 -10.30 -19.20
CA GLN A 42 -14.79 -11.09 -20.42
C GLN A 42 -13.63 -10.55 -21.27
N THR A 43 -13.43 -9.24 -21.30
CA THR A 43 -12.34 -8.62 -22.05
C THR A 43 -10.99 -8.90 -21.42
N VAL A 44 -10.90 -8.86 -20.07
CA VAL A 44 -9.60 -9.01 -19.38
C VAL A 44 -9.16 -10.46 -19.18
N VAL A 45 -10.09 -11.41 -19.14
CA VAL A 45 -9.76 -12.86 -18.98
C VAL A 45 -8.76 -13.38 -20.02
N GLY A 46 -8.76 -12.82 -21.23
CA GLY A 46 -7.83 -13.23 -22.29
C GLY A 46 -6.46 -12.54 -22.27
N VAL A 47 -6.27 -11.54 -21.40
CA VAL A 47 -5.06 -10.67 -21.39
C VAL A 47 -4.43 -10.49 -20.02
N SER A 48 -5.04 -11.03 -18.97
CA SER A 48 -4.53 -10.92 -17.60
C SER A 48 -4.89 -12.13 -16.76
N ASP A 49 -3.95 -12.51 -15.88
CA ASP A 49 -4.15 -13.50 -14.82
C ASP A 49 -4.21 -12.81 -13.48
N LEU A 50 -5.20 -13.17 -12.64
CA LEU A 50 -5.28 -12.68 -11.28
C LEU A 50 -4.26 -13.41 -10.41
N VAL A 51 -3.27 -12.68 -9.90
CA VAL A 51 -2.22 -13.24 -9.04
C VAL A 51 -2.69 -13.32 -7.60
N ASN A 52 -3.26 -12.22 -7.07
CA ASN A 52 -3.70 -12.13 -5.68
C ASN A 52 -4.81 -11.09 -5.54
N THR A 53 -5.66 -11.29 -4.53
CA THR A 53 -6.65 -10.31 -4.06
C THR A 53 -6.58 -10.23 -2.55
N SER A 54 -6.46 -9.03 -2.02
CA SER A 54 -6.39 -8.79 -0.58
C SER A 54 -7.27 -7.62 -0.16
N MET A 55 -7.61 -7.60 1.12
CA MET A 55 -8.27 -6.46 1.75
C MET A 55 -7.33 -5.85 2.79
N ALA A 56 -7.20 -4.53 2.74
CA ALA A 56 -6.44 -3.78 3.72
C ALA A 56 -7.33 -2.73 4.40
N VAL A 57 -7.09 -2.52 5.69
CA VAL A 57 -7.74 -1.49 6.50
C VAL A 57 -6.67 -0.51 6.95
N GLU A 58 -6.94 0.79 6.81
CA GLU A 58 -6.00 1.83 7.23
C GLU A 58 -5.95 1.90 8.76
N ALA A 59 -4.77 1.68 9.32
CA ALA A 59 -4.50 1.79 10.76
C ALA A 59 -3.87 3.14 11.14
N PHE A 60 -3.15 3.78 10.21
CA PHE A 60 -2.49 5.07 10.42
C PHE A 60 -2.35 5.81 9.10
N ARG A 61 -2.47 7.14 9.16
CA ARG A 61 -2.27 8.04 8.02
C ARG A 61 -1.55 9.31 8.46
N GLU A 62 -0.57 9.70 7.66
CA GLU A 62 0.08 11.00 7.70
C GLU A 62 0.13 11.61 6.30
N GLY A 63 -0.06 12.93 6.20
CA GLY A 63 -0.04 13.66 4.93
C GLY A 63 -1.36 13.64 4.18
N SER A 64 -1.33 14.19 2.97
CA SER A 64 -2.51 14.33 2.10
C SER A 64 -2.95 13.00 1.48
N GLY A 65 -4.12 13.00 0.84
CA GLY A 65 -4.57 11.85 0.05
C GLY A 65 -3.64 11.52 -1.11
N TRP A 66 -3.89 10.38 -1.77
CA TRP A 66 -3.07 9.90 -2.89
C TRP A 66 -3.27 10.67 -4.20
N ALA A 67 -4.26 11.58 -4.25
CA ALA A 67 -4.49 12.41 -5.42
C ALA A 67 -3.22 13.21 -5.76
N GLY A 68 -2.81 13.18 -7.04
CA GLY A 68 -1.60 13.85 -7.50
C GLY A 68 -0.28 13.12 -7.25
N HIS A 69 -0.25 12.01 -6.48
CA HIS A 69 0.98 11.24 -6.28
C HIS A 69 1.20 10.26 -7.44
N GLY A 70 2.37 10.37 -8.09
CA GLY A 70 2.74 9.53 -9.24
C GLY A 70 3.53 8.28 -8.88
N ALA A 71 4.15 8.24 -7.70
CA ALA A 71 4.97 7.12 -7.21
C ALA A 71 4.52 6.63 -5.83
N LEU A 72 4.66 5.33 -5.60
CA LEU A 72 4.29 4.65 -4.38
C LEU A 72 5.30 3.53 -4.07
N SER A 73 5.84 3.49 -2.85
CA SER A 73 6.54 2.34 -2.30
C SER A 73 5.61 1.59 -1.36
N ALA A 74 5.59 0.26 -1.45
CA ALA A 74 4.87 -0.62 -0.55
C ALA A 74 5.82 -1.63 0.07
N THR A 75 5.97 -1.57 1.40
CA THR A 75 6.69 -2.57 2.20
C THR A 75 5.69 -3.52 2.83
N LEU A 76 5.68 -4.76 2.36
CA LEU A 76 4.80 -5.83 2.83
C LEU A 76 5.52 -6.62 3.91
N MET A 77 4.86 -6.86 5.05
CA MET A 77 5.49 -7.48 6.20
C MET A 77 4.53 -8.31 7.05
N THR A 78 5.11 -9.23 7.80
CA THR A 78 4.45 -9.89 8.93
C THR A 78 4.83 -9.14 10.22
N VAL A 79 3.85 -8.78 11.03
CA VAL A 79 4.01 -8.14 12.32
C VAL A 79 3.35 -9.02 13.38
N THR A 80 4.08 -9.36 14.44
CA THR A 80 3.62 -10.23 15.53
C THR A 80 3.00 -9.45 16.69
N ASP A 81 3.41 -8.19 16.90
CA ASP A 81 2.77 -7.25 17.83
C ASP A 81 2.35 -5.96 17.09
N PRO A 82 1.09 -5.91 16.59
CA PRO A 82 0.58 -4.75 15.86
C PRO A 82 0.54 -3.45 16.68
N ALA A 83 0.29 -3.53 17.99
CA ALA A 83 0.17 -2.34 18.83
C ALA A 83 1.54 -1.70 19.08
N GLU A 84 2.55 -2.50 19.40
CA GLU A 84 3.92 -2.04 19.57
C GLU A 84 4.47 -1.47 18.27
N TYR A 85 4.25 -2.19 17.14
CA TYR A 85 4.67 -1.72 15.83
C TYR A 85 4.03 -0.38 15.44
N ALA A 86 2.71 -0.23 15.63
CA ALA A 86 2.02 1.02 15.31
C ALA A 86 2.53 2.20 16.17
N GLY A 87 2.83 1.95 17.44
CA GLY A 87 3.42 2.95 18.34
C GLY A 87 4.82 3.38 17.91
N ALA A 88 5.70 2.43 17.55
CA ALA A 88 7.03 2.71 17.05
C ALA A 88 6.97 3.45 15.70
N PHE A 89 6.08 3.01 14.81
CA PHE A 89 5.87 3.62 13.49
C PHE A 89 5.38 5.07 13.60
N SER A 90 4.43 5.36 14.49
CA SER A 90 3.99 6.75 14.73
C SER A 90 5.15 7.63 15.18
N ARG A 91 5.98 7.17 16.13
CA ARG A 91 7.16 7.92 16.59
C ARG A 91 8.19 8.18 15.47
N LEU A 92 8.34 7.24 14.54
CA LEU A 92 9.16 7.44 13.34
C LEU A 92 8.55 8.55 12.48
N VAL A 93 7.27 8.41 12.10
CA VAL A 93 6.60 9.33 11.17
C VAL A 93 6.56 10.76 11.69
N ASP A 94 6.33 10.96 12.99
CA ASP A 94 6.34 12.28 13.65
C ASP A 94 7.69 13.06 13.50
N ARG A 95 8.75 12.38 13.08
CA ARG A 95 10.10 12.94 12.92
C ARG A 95 10.56 13.00 11.45
N LEU A 96 9.72 12.57 10.52
CA LEU A 96 10.04 12.58 9.09
C LEU A 96 9.50 13.85 8.43
N ASP A 97 10.30 14.43 7.55
CA ASP A 97 9.85 15.47 6.62
C ASP A 97 9.23 14.76 5.39
N ASN A 98 7.92 14.48 5.49
CA ASN A 98 7.21 13.67 4.51
C ASN A 98 6.82 14.49 3.27
N PRO A 99 7.31 14.15 2.07
CA PRO A 99 7.00 14.86 0.84
C PRO A 99 5.62 14.52 0.25
N GLY A 100 4.86 13.63 0.87
CA GLY A 100 3.61 13.15 0.28
C GLY A 100 2.64 12.55 1.30
N SER A 101 2.47 11.23 1.29
CA SER A 101 1.61 10.52 2.22
C SER A 101 2.27 9.25 2.72
N ILE A 102 2.12 8.99 4.01
CA ILE A 102 2.57 7.78 4.69
C ILE A 102 1.34 7.08 5.25
N ARG A 103 1.25 5.77 5.07
CA ARG A 103 0.15 4.95 5.60
C ARG A 103 0.64 3.64 6.15
N LEU A 104 0.04 3.21 7.25
CA LEU A 104 0.12 1.85 7.75
C LEU A 104 -1.23 1.17 7.52
N MET A 105 -1.22 0.07 6.81
CA MET A 105 -2.40 -0.73 6.50
C MET A 105 -2.30 -2.07 7.22
N GLN A 106 -3.39 -2.55 7.81
CA GLN A 106 -3.56 -3.93 8.25
C GLN A 106 -4.23 -4.75 7.16
N MET A 107 -3.82 -6.00 7.00
CA MET A 107 -4.35 -6.93 6.00
C MET A 107 -5.07 -8.09 6.67
N PRO A 108 -6.36 -7.93 7.02
CA PRO A 108 -7.12 -8.98 7.69
C PRO A 108 -7.43 -10.19 6.78
N PHE A 109 -7.40 -10.01 5.44
CA PHE A 109 -7.72 -11.07 4.47
C PHE A 109 -6.82 -11.00 3.24
N GLY A 110 -6.48 -12.19 2.70
CA GLY A 110 -5.78 -12.34 1.42
C GLY A 110 -4.29 -12.00 1.44
N GLY A 111 -3.69 -11.83 2.61
CA GLY A 111 -2.29 -11.38 2.75
C GLY A 111 -1.23 -12.46 2.50
N GLU A 112 -1.60 -13.74 2.42
CA GLU A 112 -0.64 -14.86 2.24
C GLU A 112 0.54 -14.83 3.23
N GLY A 113 0.25 -14.54 4.51
CA GLY A 113 1.27 -14.36 5.57
C GLY A 113 1.68 -12.90 5.79
N VAL A 114 1.36 -11.99 4.88
CA VAL A 114 1.49 -10.55 5.10
C VAL A 114 0.36 -10.06 5.99
N THR A 115 0.68 -9.41 7.09
CA THR A 115 -0.29 -8.86 8.04
C THR A 115 -0.39 -7.33 7.95
N HIS A 116 0.67 -6.67 7.49
CA HIS A 116 0.76 -5.21 7.40
C HIS A 116 1.46 -4.76 6.12
N VAL A 117 1.09 -3.57 5.67
CA VAL A 117 1.75 -2.87 4.57
C VAL A 117 2.02 -1.44 4.98
N VAL A 118 3.25 -0.98 4.83
CA VAL A 118 3.60 0.43 4.90
C VAL A 118 3.67 0.99 3.49
N LEU A 119 2.98 2.10 3.27
CA LEU A 119 2.93 2.81 2.00
C LEU A 119 3.55 4.19 2.16
N PHE A 120 4.54 4.50 1.31
CA PHE A 120 5.07 5.85 1.13
C PHE A 120 4.73 6.29 -0.29
N SER A 121 4.15 7.48 -0.43
CA SER A 121 3.84 8.03 -1.75
C SER A 121 4.35 9.46 -1.90
N ALA A 122 4.74 9.81 -3.12
CA ALA A 122 5.27 11.12 -3.47
C ALA A 122 4.79 11.54 -4.88
N PRO A 123 4.96 12.82 -5.25
CA PRO A 123 4.59 13.31 -6.58
C PRO A 123 5.18 12.48 -7.72
N ASP A 124 6.44 12.06 -7.59
CA ASP A 124 7.14 11.24 -8.57
C ASP A 124 8.19 10.31 -7.93
N SER A 125 8.80 9.45 -8.75
CA SER A 125 9.78 8.45 -8.30
C SER A 125 11.08 9.07 -7.81
N ALA A 126 11.50 10.22 -8.34
CA ALA A 126 12.76 10.86 -7.92
C ALA A 126 12.62 11.41 -6.49
N VAL A 127 11.51 12.13 -6.21
CA VAL A 127 11.18 12.62 -4.87
C VAL A 127 11.04 11.46 -3.88
N LEU A 128 10.31 10.40 -4.26
CA LEU A 128 10.14 9.24 -3.40
C LEU A 128 11.47 8.54 -3.10
N THR A 129 12.33 8.33 -4.08
CA THR A 129 13.62 7.66 -3.91
C THR A 129 14.56 8.48 -3.04
N THR A 130 14.61 9.80 -3.24
CA THR A 130 15.40 10.70 -2.39
C THR A 130 14.94 10.61 -0.95
N PHE A 131 13.64 10.77 -0.70
CA PHE A 131 13.06 10.65 0.65
C PHE A 131 13.39 9.30 1.31
N LEU A 132 13.18 8.18 0.62
CA LEU A 132 13.47 6.85 1.18
C LEU A 132 14.96 6.66 1.47
N THR A 133 15.85 7.19 0.63
CA THR A 133 17.30 7.12 0.83
C THR A 133 17.72 7.92 2.07
N GLU A 134 17.25 9.15 2.22
CA GLU A 134 17.53 10.00 3.37
C GLU A 134 16.93 9.42 4.66
N MET A 135 15.69 8.95 4.60
CA MET A 135 15.02 8.29 5.73
C MET A 135 15.85 7.08 6.21
N THR A 136 16.20 6.16 5.33
CA THR A 136 16.92 4.93 5.70
C THR A 136 18.34 5.19 6.21
N ALA A 137 18.98 6.29 5.80
CA ALA A 137 20.28 6.71 6.31
C ALA A 137 20.17 7.45 7.66
N SER A 138 18.98 7.84 8.10
CA SER A 138 18.79 8.62 9.31
C SER A 138 18.90 7.78 10.59
N LYS A 139 19.40 8.42 11.68
CA LYS A 139 19.39 7.77 12.99
C LYS A 139 17.97 7.45 13.48
N VAL A 140 17.00 8.29 13.16
CA VAL A 140 15.59 8.08 13.54
C VAL A 140 15.04 6.78 12.96
N TYR A 141 15.39 6.47 11.72
CA TYR A 141 15.00 5.20 11.10
C TYR A 141 15.75 3.99 11.68
N GLN A 142 17.06 4.16 12.01
CA GLN A 142 17.81 3.08 12.66
C GLN A 142 17.22 2.75 14.04
N ASP A 143 16.93 3.78 14.86
CA ASP A 143 16.28 3.59 16.16
C ASP A 143 14.92 2.88 16.01
N PHE A 144 14.13 3.23 14.98
CA PHE A 144 12.88 2.53 14.68
C PHE A 144 13.11 1.06 14.28
N VAL A 145 14.14 0.78 13.48
CA VAL A 145 14.47 -0.60 13.09
C VAL A 145 14.81 -1.42 14.31
N ASP A 146 15.64 -0.89 15.22
CA ASP A 146 16.01 -1.55 16.47
C ASP A 146 14.76 -1.81 17.37
N ASP A 147 13.84 -0.84 17.44
CA ASP A 147 12.59 -0.97 18.22
C ASP A 147 11.66 -2.10 17.70
N VAL A 148 11.75 -2.48 16.41
CA VAL A 148 10.78 -3.40 15.79
C VAL A 148 11.40 -4.67 15.20
N GLU A 149 12.71 -4.90 15.36
CA GLU A 149 13.41 -6.01 14.71
C GLU A 149 12.83 -7.39 15.09
N ASP A 150 12.47 -7.57 16.36
CA ASP A 150 11.97 -8.84 16.90
C ASP A 150 10.48 -9.09 16.58
N ILE A 151 9.73 -8.03 16.20
CA ILE A 151 8.28 -8.12 15.96
C ILE A 151 7.89 -7.95 14.49
N ARG A 152 8.87 -7.73 13.59
CA ARG A 152 8.64 -7.50 12.18
C ARG A 152 9.51 -8.36 11.28
N THR A 153 8.90 -8.98 10.27
CA THR A 153 9.60 -9.63 9.16
C THR A 153 9.16 -9.02 7.84
N ILE A 154 10.07 -8.36 7.13
CA ILE A 154 9.79 -7.82 5.79
C ILE A 154 9.76 -8.97 4.79
N GLN A 155 8.66 -9.08 4.03
CA GLN A 155 8.47 -10.09 2.99
C GLN A 155 8.91 -9.58 1.62
N THR A 156 8.52 -8.34 1.28
CA THR A 156 8.90 -7.72 0.02
C THR A 156 8.74 -6.19 0.08
N VAL A 157 9.49 -5.51 -0.77
CA VAL A 157 9.35 -4.08 -1.03
C VAL A 157 9.11 -3.90 -2.52
N ASN A 158 8.05 -3.21 -2.88
CA ASN A 158 7.70 -2.94 -4.27
C ASN A 158 7.63 -1.44 -4.51
N LEU A 159 8.09 -1.01 -5.69
CA LEU A 159 7.91 0.35 -6.18
C LEU A 159 6.86 0.35 -7.30
N TYR A 160 5.88 1.25 -7.19
CA TYR A 160 4.79 1.40 -8.14
C TYR A 160 4.78 2.79 -8.77
N ARG A 161 4.39 2.85 -10.03
CA ARG A 161 3.99 4.08 -10.69
C ARG A 161 2.48 4.08 -10.90
N ARG A 162 1.83 5.19 -10.60
CA ARG A 162 0.44 5.37 -10.96
C ARG A 162 0.30 5.51 -12.47
N VAL A 163 -0.57 4.71 -13.06
CA VAL A 163 -0.86 4.75 -14.50
C VAL A 163 -2.13 5.53 -14.75
N VAL A 164 -3.17 5.26 -13.97
CA VAL A 164 -4.50 5.85 -14.15
C VAL A 164 -5.25 5.87 -12.83
N THR A 165 -6.12 6.85 -12.65
CA THR A 165 -7.11 6.92 -11.57
C THR A 165 -8.49 6.97 -12.20
N PHE A 166 -9.45 6.25 -11.62
CA PHE A 166 -10.85 6.23 -12.02
C PHE A 166 -11.69 6.72 -10.84
N GLY A 167 -12.65 7.59 -11.12
CA GLY A 167 -13.54 8.18 -10.13
C GLY A 167 -12.82 9.24 -9.29
N ASP A 168 -13.30 10.46 -9.38
CA ASP A 168 -13.03 11.56 -8.45
C ASP A 168 -14.26 11.75 -7.57
#